data_5b7188ebb3a3bfb5f05382b91f4151dd
#
_entry.id   5b7188ebb3a3bfb5f05382b91f4151dd
#
_cell.length_a   1.000
_cell.length_b   1.000
_cell.length_c   1.000
_cell.angle_alpha   90.00
_cell.angle_beta   90.00
_cell.angle_gamma   90.00
#
_symmetry.space_group_name_H-M   'P 1'
#
loop_
_entity.id
_entity.type
_entity.pdbx_description
1 polymer ?
#
loop_
_entity_poly.entity_id
_entity_poly.type
_entity_poly.pdbx_seq_one_letter_code
_entity_poly.pdbx_strand_id
1 'polypeptide(L)'
;SWSGSIMLGTGWALIDARIGSSRPHNHVAHQISLAIERDLEISGDADLIVPAGHAIAIASHVRHRLGPPGALVRSFYLDPLFRAGTRLSAGSAPVLLTPIETAGLGDIASGADAKRWASDYLDRSQARPVDARLSEVLAAPDDLSTARALADVACLSPSRLREIVSRDFGVPPAKLLQWLQLQRAVRTLVGGGGLADAAAAGGFADQSHFTRRCAQWLGVTPSAGLSAFAFEIVP
;
A
#
# COMPACT_ATOMS: atom_id res chain seq x y z
N SER A 1 15.32 -15.14 -1.33
CA SER A 1 15.18 -13.67 -1.24
C SER A 1 14.14 -13.18 -2.24
N TRP A 2 13.53 -12.03 -1.99
CA TRP A 2 12.70 -11.31 -2.97
C TRP A 2 13.54 -10.85 -4.15
N SER A 3 12.96 -10.77 -5.34
CA SER A 3 13.57 -10.14 -6.52
C SER A 3 12.49 -9.75 -7.52
N GLY A 4 12.67 -8.62 -8.22
CA GLY A 4 11.69 -8.16 -9.18
C GLY A 4 11.78 -6.68 -9.53
N SER A 5 10.65 -6.06 -9.89
CA SER A 5 10.53 -4.65 -10.20
C SER A 5 9.34 -4.02 -9.49
N ILE A 6 9.44 -2.71 -9.24
CA ILE A 6 8.41 -1.90 -8.62
C ILE A 6 8.23 -0.62 -9.44
N MET A 7 7.01 -0.38 -9.94
CA MET A 7 6.57 0.92 -10.40
C MET A 7 5.90 1.64 -9.23
N LEU A 8 6.34 2.84 -8.91
CA LEU A 8 5.85 3.61 -7.78
C LEU A 8 5.26 4.94 -8.26
N GLY A 9 3.95 5.08 -8.14
CA GLY A 9 3.23 6.31 -8.42
C GLY A 9 2.67 6.98 -7.17
N THR A 10 1.97 8.10 -7.33
CA THR A 10 1.32 8.77 -6.20
C THR A 10 0.12 7.97 -5.72
N GLY A 11 0.24 7.38 -4.52
CA GLY A 11 -0.81 6.60 -3.89
C GLY A 11 -1.00 5.20 -4.46
N TRP A 12 -0.08 4.71 -5.29
CA TRP A 12 -0.11 3.35 -5.79
C TRP A 12 1.29 2.78 -6.04
N ALA A 13 1.38 1.46 -6.02
CA ALA A 13 2.57 0.72 -6.46
C ALA A 13 2.15 -0.55 -7.20
N LEU A 14 2.89 -0.90 -8.26
CA LEU A 14 2.79 -2.20 -8.93
C LEU A 14 4.10 -2.94 -8.72
N ILE A 15 4.01 -4.14 -8.19
CA ILE A 15 5.16 -4.99 -7.88
C ILE A 15 5.06 -6.28 -8.69
N ASP A 16 6.05 -6.54 -9.53
CA ASP A 16 6.29 -7.84 -10.15
C ASP A 16 7.45 -8.50 -9.45
N ALA A 17 7.20 -9.62 -8.77
CA ALA A 17 8.23 -10.21 -7.93
C ALA A 17 8.18 -11.73 -7.85
N ARG A 18 9.35 -12.35 -7.68
CA ARG A 18 9.46 -13.67 -7.08
C ARG A 18 9.43 -13.55 -5.56
N ILE A 19 8.49 -14.25 -4.96
CA ILE A 19 8.27 -14.21 -3.52
C ILE A 19 9.51 -14.75 -2.80
N GLY A 20 10.01 -13.93 -1.87
CA GLY A 20 11.03 -14.34 -0.90
C GLY A 20 10.41 -14.69 0.45
N SER A 21 11.26 -14.90 1.45
CA SER A 21 10.80 -15.00 2.84
C SER A 21 10.37 -13.62 3.34
N SER A 22 9.19 -13.56 3.94
CA SER A 22 8.69 -12.37 4.66
C SER A 22 8.00 -12.82 5.95
N ARG A 23 7.89 -11.90 6.89
CA ARG A 23 7.06 -12.10 8.08
C ARG A 23 5.63 -11.70 7.79
N PRO A 24 4.63 -12.31 8.46
CA PRO A 24 3.27 -11.79 8.40
C PRO A 24 3.25 -10.33 8.81
N HIS A 25 2.66 -9.49 7.97
CA HIS A 25 2.59 -8.04 8.14
C HIS A 25 1.21 -7.51 7.76
N ASN A 26 0.97 -6.24 8.02
CA ASN A 26 -0.21 -5.52 7.56
C ASN A 26 0.17 -4.09 7.20
N HIS A 27 -0.56 -3.50 6.30
CA HIS A 27 -0.35 -2.12 5.83
C HIS A 27 -1.69 -1.40 5.61
N VAL A 28 -1.63 -0.09 5.38
CA VAL A 28 -2.83 0.73 5.14
C VAL A 28 -3.31 0.61 3.69
N ALA A 29 -2.41 0.26 2.76
CA ALA A 29 -2.80 0.05 1.37
C ALA A 29 -3.73 -1.15 1.21
N HIS A 30 -4.64 -1.06 0.25
CA HIS A 30 -5.38 -2.18 -0.29
C HIS A 30 -4.48 -2.88 -1.31
N GLN A 31 -4.36 -4.20 -1.22
CA GLN A 31 -3.49 -5.00 -2.09
C GLN A 31 -4.32 -5.94 -2.97
N ILE A 32 -4.01 -5.99 -4.24
CA ILE A 32 -4.54 -6.97 -5.20
C ILE A 32 -3.36 -7.79 -5.71
N SER A 33 -3.36 -9.09 -5.46
CA SER A 33 -2.26 -9.98 -5.87
C SER A 33 -2.73 -11.04 -6.83
N LEU A 34 -2.13 -11.06 -8.03
CA LEU A 34 -2.37 -12.02 -9.10
C LEU A 34 -1.32 -13.14 -9.04
N ALA A 35 -1.78 -14.37 -8.95
CA ALA A 35 -0.95 -15.57 -9.09
C ALA A 35 -0.58 -15.77 -10.56
N ILE A 36 0.71 -15.72 -10.92
CA ILE A 36 1.14 -15.77 -12.33
C ILE A 36 1.35 -17.21 -12.82
N GLU A 37 2.36 -17.89 -12.28
CA GLU A 37 2.83 -19.20 -12.82
C GLU A 37 2.23 -20.39 -12.07
N ARG A 38 1.93 -20.23 -10.81
CA ARG A 38 1.42 -21.26 -9.90
C ARG A 38 0.61 -20.67 -8.77
N ASP A 39 -0.06 -21.51 -8.04
CA ASP A 39 -0.89 -21.11 -6.90
C ASP A 39 -0.07 -20.30 -5.87
N LEU A 40 -0.71 -19.26 -5.33
CA LEU A 40 -0.20 -18.51 -4.18
C LEU A 40 -0.84 -19.02 -2.89
N GLU A 41 -0.05 -18.98 -1.83
CA GLU A 41 -0.50 -19.24 -0.48
C GLU A 41 -0.62 -17.90 0.27
N ILE A 42 -1.77 -17.64 0.84
CA ILE A 42 -1.98 -16.53 1.75
C ILE A 42 -2.08 -17.11 3.14
N SER A 43 -1.31 -16.58 4.08
CA SER A 43 -1.38 -16.98 5.49
C SER A 43 -1.34 -15.77 6.41
N GLY A 44 -2.01 -15.85 7.57
CA GLY A 44 -2.08 -14.76 8.55
C GLY A 44 -3.41 -14.73 9.30
N ASP A 45 -4.27 -13.74 9.04
CA ASP A 45 -5.62 -13.69 9.62
C ASP A 45 -6.56 -14.71 8.95
N ALA A 46 -6.21 -15.16 7.74
CA ALA A 46 -6.85 -16.30 7.06
C ALA A 46 -5.81 -17.04 6.24
N ASP A 47 -6.03 -18.35 6.07
CA ASP A 47 -5.22 -19.21 5.21
C ASP A 47 -6.04 -19.54 3.96
N LEU A 48 -5.51 -19.17 2.78
CA LEU A 48 -6.17 -19.35 1.49
C LEU A 48 -5.17 -19.76 0.41
N ILE A 49 -5.66 -20.51 -0.57
CA ILE A 49 -4.94 -20.78 -1.82
C ILE A 49 -5.58 -19.95 -2.94
N VAL A 50 -4.75 -19.22 -3.67
CA VAL A 50 -5.13 -18.47 -4.86
C VAL A 50 -4.62 -19.23 -6.07
N PRO A 51 -5.51 -19.85 -6.87
CA PRO A 51 -5.08 -20.62 -8.04
C PRO A 51 -4.32 -19.77 -9.05
N ALA A 52 -3.41 -20.38 -9.79
CA ALA A 52 -2.72 -19.72 -10.89
C ALA A 52 -3.71 -19.04 -11.85
N GLY A 53 -3.40 -17.83 -12.31
CA GLY A 53 -4.28 -17.00 -13.14
C GLY A 53 -5.40 -16.28 -12.39
N HIS A 54 -5.55 -16.48 -11.08
CA HIS A 54 -6.53 -15.80 -10.25
C HIS A 54 -5.86 -14.76 -9.35
N ALA A 55 -6.66 -13.85 -8.84
CA ALA A 55 -6.20 -12.80 -7.94
C ALA A 55 -6.98 -12.76 -6.63
N ILE A 56 -6.37 -12.14 -5.64
CA ILE A 56 -6.93 -11.94 -4.32
C ILE A 56 -6.83 -10.48 -3.92
N ALA A 57 -7.91 -9.96 -3.34
CA ALA A 57 -7.90 -8.65 -2.68
C ALA A 57 -7.64 -8.83 -1.19
N ILE A 58 -6.70 -8.06 -0.67
CA ILE A 58 -6.34 -7.99 0.74
C ILE A 58 -6.60 -6.56 1.19
N ALA A 59 -7.62 -6.39 2.03
CA ALA A 59 -8.00 -5.06 2.50
C ALA A 59 -6.95 -4.47 3.45
N SER A 60 -7.01 -3.14 3.63
CA SER A 60 -6.22 -2.42 4.63
C SER A 60 -6.26 -3.14 5.98
N HIS A 61 -5.11 -3.27 6.63
CA HIS A 61 -4.92 -3.87 7.96
C HIS A 61 -5.13 -5.38 8.11
N VAL A 62 -5.57 -6.10 7.10
CA VAL A 62 -5.59 -7.57 7.15
C VAL A 62 -4.16 -8.09 7.23
N ARG A 63 -3.86 -8.84 8.28
CA ARG A 63 -2.54 -9.41 8.49
C ARG A 63 -2.33 -10.59 7.55
N HIS A 64 -1.28 -10.53 6.76
CA HIS A 64 -1.02 -11.54 5.75
C HIS A 64 0.46 -11.75 5.45
N ARG A 65 0.74 -12.86 4.81
CA ARG A 65 2.02 -13.20 4.17
C ARG A 65 1.71 -13.93 2.86
N LEU A 66 2.45 -13.60 1.81
CA LEU A 66 2.40 -14.30 0.55
C LEU A 66 3.42 -15.45 0.53
N GLY A 67 3.05 -16.56 -0.07
CA GLY A 67 3.84 -17.74 -0.33
C GLY A 67 3.37 -18.46 -1.59
N PRO A 68 3.99 -19.61 -1.95
CA PRO A 68 5.26 -20.12 -1.41
C PRO A 68 6.45 -19.31 -1.94
N PRO A 69 7.62 -19.39 -1.28
CA PRO A 69 8.85 -18.79 -1.81
C PRO A 69 9.15 -19.25 -3.24
N GLY A 70 9.59 -18.31 -4.09
CA GLY A 70 9.90 -18.53 -5.50
C GLY A 70 8.68 -18.43 -6.44
N ALA A 71 7.45 -18.33 -5.96
CA ALA A 71 6.30 -18.07 -6.82
C ALA A 71 6.41 -16.66 -7.43
N LEU A 72 5.98 -16.50 -8.68
CA LEU A 72 5.87 -15.20 -9.34
C LEU A 72 4.50 -14.60 -9.04
N VAL A 73 4.51 -13.37 -8.54
CA VAL A 73 3.30 -12.61 -8.18
C VAL A 73 3.35 -11.23 -8.81
N ARG A 74 2.22 -10.75 -9.28
CA ARG A 74 1.98 -9.33 -9.59
C ARG A 74 1.05 -8.77 -8.54
N SER A 75 1.51 -7.78 -7.78
CA SER A 75 0.75 -7.16 -6.71
C SER A 75 0.55 -5.68 -6.97
N PHE A 76 -0.69 -5.24 -6.99
CA PHE A 76 -1.06 -3.84 -7.07
C PHE A 76 -1.46 -3.32 -5.69
N TYR A 77 -0.86 -2.22 -5.26
CA TYR A 77 -1.15 -1.55 -4.00
C TYR A 77 -1.83 -0.22 -4.26
N LEU A 78 -2.96 0.00 -3.61
CA LEU A 78 -3.69 1.26 -3.63
C LEU A 78 -3.76 1.81 -2.21
N ASP A 79 -3.20 2.98 -1.99
CA ASP A 79 -3.22 3.63 -0.69
C ASP A 79 -4.18 4.82 -0.64
N PRO A 80 -4.39 5.43 0.55
CA PRO A 80 -5.31 6.56 0.70
C PRO A 80 -4.98 7.80 -0.13
N LEU A 81 -3.76 7.93 -0.67
CA LEU A 81 -3.36 9.06 -1.52
C LEU A 81 -3.81 8.91 -2.97
N PHE A 82 -4.07 7.67 -3.42
CA PHE A 82 -4.58 7.46 -4.77
C PHE A 82 -6.05 7.85 -4.84
N ARG A 83 -6.35 8.87 -5.68
CA ARG A 83 -7.69 9.47 -5.72
C ARG A 83 -8.19 9.76 -4.30
N ALA A 84 -7.50 10.65 -3.58
CA ALA A 84 -7.64 10.89 -2.13
C ALA A 84 -9.09 11.05 -1.63
N GLY A 85 -10.04 11.36 -2.52
CA GLY A 85 -11.47 11.39 -2.23
C GLY A 85 -12.17 10.04 -2.29
N THR A 86 -11.48 8.94 -2.51
CA THR A 86 -12.11 7.63 -2.76
C THR A 86 -11.48 6.54 -1.89
N ARG A 87 -12.28 5.61 -1.40
CA ARG A 87 -11.81 4.47 -0.62
C ARG A 87 -12.43 3.16 -1.09
N LEU A 88 -11.67 2.09 -0.98
CA LEU A 88 -12.18 0.73 -1.07
C LEU A 88 -12.81 0.31 0.26
N SER A 89 -13.76 -0.60 0.22
CA SER A 89 -14.40 -1.13 1.43
C SER A 89 -13.35 -1.79 2.33
N ALA A 90 -13.41 -1.49 3.62
CA ALA A 90 -12.65 -2.23 4.62
C ALA A 90 -13.16 -3.66 4.66
N GLY A 91 -12.25 -4.64 4.64
CA GLY A 91 -12.55 -6.06 4.79
C GLY A 91 -11.86 -6.60 6.03
N SER A 92 -12.38 -7.71 6.57
CA SER A 92 -11.78 -8.42 7.70
C SER A 92 -10.96 -9.65 7.28
N ALA A 93 -11.06 -10.04 6.01
CA ALA A 93 -10.37 -11.18 5.44
C ALA A 93 -10.01 -10.95 3.97
N PRO A 94 -9.03 -11.67 3.42
CA PRO A 94 -8.74 -11.70 1.99
C PRO A 94 -9.92 -12.26 1.20
N VAL A 95 -10.14 -11.75 -0.02
CA VAL A 95 -11.26 -12.16 -0.91
C VAL A 95 -10.72 -12.52 -2.28
N LEU A 96 -11.04 -13.73 -2.76
CA LEU A 96 -10.76 -14.11 -4.13
C LEU A 96 -11.55 -13.24 -5.10
N LEU A 97 -10.86 -12.72 -6.12
CA LEU A 97 -11.45 -11.89 -7.17
C LEU A 97 -11.75 -12.72 -8.41
N THR A 98 -12.83 -12.36 -9.08
CA THR A 98 -13.17 -12.94 -10.38
C THR A 98 -12.23 -12.40 -11.48
N PRO A 99 -12.06 -13.11 -12.60
CA PRO A 99 -11.31 -12.61 -13.75
C PRO A 99 -11.81 -11.27 -14.30
N ILE A 100 -13.12 -11.00 -14.17
CA ILE A 100 -13.73 -9.72 -14.60
C ILE A 100 -13.25 -8.58 -13.73
N GLU A 101 -13.18 -8.78 -12.40
CA GLU A 101 -12.72 -7.75 -11.45
C GLU A 101 -11.25 -7.42 -11.67
N THR A 102 -10.44 -8.35 -12.14
CA THR A 102 -9.00 -8.19 -12.35
C THR A 102 -8.60 -8.08 -13.82
N ALA A 103 -9.57 -7.90 -14.72
CA ALA A 103 -9.30 -7.77 -16.14
C ALA A 103 -8.24 -6.69 -16.42
N GLY A 104 -7.24 -7.04 -17.23
CA GLY A 104 -6.13 -6.17 -17.60
C GLY A 104 -5.01 -6.05 -16.56
N LEU A 105 -5.15 -6.62 -15.36
CA LEU A 105 -4.06 -6.55 -14.35
C LEU A 105 -2.79 -7.24 -14.87
N GLY A 106 -2.93 -8.37 -15.54
CA GLY A 106 -1.82 -9.11 -16.14
C GLY A 106 -1.13 -8.38 -17.30
N ASP A 107 -1.84 -7.46 -17.95
CA ASP A 107 -1.40 -6.80 -19.18
C ASP A 107 -0.74 -5.44 -18.97
N ILE A 108 -0.66 -4.96 -17.72
CA ILE A 108 -0.04 -3.68 -17.40
C ILE A 108 1.44 -3.72 -17.81
N ALA A 109 1.82 -2.83 -18.73
CA ALA A 109 3.18 -2.72 -19.25
C ALA A 109 3.86 -1.37 -18.98
N SER A 110 3.10 -0.36 -18.56
CA SER A 110 3.62 0.99 -18.30
C SER A 110 2.96 1.63 -17.07
N GLY A 111 3.57 2.68 -16.54
CA GLY A 111 2.99 3.48 -15.46
C GLY A 111 1.64 4.12 -15.83
N ALA A 112 1.45 4.50 -17.10
CA ALA A 112 0.18 5.02 -17.61
C ALA A 112 -0.92 3.94 -17.58
N ASP A 113 -0.58 2.70 -17.96
CA ASP A 113 -1.50 1.56 -17.89
C ASP A 113 -1.84 1.24 -16.44
N ALA A 114 -0.85 1.26 -15.56
CA ALA A 114 -1.04 1.02 -14.13
C ALA A 114 -2.01 2.04 -13.50
N LYS A 115 -1.81 3.33 -13.78
CA LYS A 115 -2.69 4.39 -13.28
C LYS A 115 -4.11 4.28 -13.82
N ARG A 116 -4.27 3.92 -15.09
CA ARG A 116 -5.57 3.67 -15.72
C ARG A 116 -6.26 2.48 -15.09
N TRP A 117 -5.56 1.35 -15.01
CA TRP A 117 -6.10 0.14 -14.39
C TRP A 117 -6.57 0.38 -12.95
N ALA A 118 -5.78 1.11 -12.15
CA ALA A 118 -6.13 1.45 -10.78
C ALA A 118 -7.41 2.29 -10.69
N SER A 119 -7.57 3.27 -11.59
CA SER A 119 -8.80 4.08 -11.66
C SER A 119 -10.01 3.25 -12.02
N ASP A 120 -9.89 2.40 -13.05
CA ASP A 120 -10.95 1.51 -13.51
C ASP A 120 -11.32 0.48 -12.42
N TYR A 121 -10.33 -0.03 -11.69
CA TYR A 121 -10.56 -0.93 -10.56
C TYR A 121 -11.36 -0.27 -9.44
N LEU A 122 -11.02 0.97 -9.07
CA LEU A 122 -11.78 1.72 -8.07
C LEU A 122 -13.24 1.95 -8.52
N ASP A 123 -13.44 2.30 -9.79
CA ASP A 123 -14.77 2.57 -10.32
C ASP A 123 -15.64 1.28 -10.35
N ARG A 124 -15.04 0.14 -10.69
CA ARG A 124 -15.72 -1.18 -10.64
C ARG A 124 -15.99 -1.68 -9.23
N SER A 125 -15.12 -1.38 -8.27
CA SER A 125 -15.18 -1.90 -6.90
C SER A 125 -16.16 -1.14 -5.99
N GLN A 126 -17.05 -0.30 -6.54
CA GLN A 126 -17.99 0.53 -5.78
C GLN A 126 -17.27 1.32 -4.66
N ALA A 127 -16.12 1.86 -4.97
CA ALA A 127 -15.36 2.68 -4.04
C ALA A 127 -16.21 3.86 -3.55
N ARG A 128 -16.10 4.18 -2.26
CA ARG A 128 -16.94 5.19 -1.61
C ARG A 128 -16.18 6.50 -1.44
N PRO A 129 -16.85 7.65 -1.47
CA PRO A 129 -16.21 8.92 -1.17
C PRO A 129 -15.72 8.96 0.29
N VAL A 130 -14.58 9.58 0.48
CA VAL A 130 -14.03 9.97 1.77
C VAL A 130 -14.66 11.31 2.19
N ASP A 131 -14.67 11.64 3.47
CA ASP A 131 -15.08 12.98 3.94
C ASP A 131 -14.28 14.06 3.20
N ALA A 132 -14.96 15.04 2.59
CA ALA A 132 -14.34 16.01 1.70
C ALA A 132 -13.19 16.79 2.36
N ARG A 133 -13.33 17.14 3.64
CA ARG A 133 -12.30 17.85 4.42
C ARG A 133 -11.05 17.03 4.58
N LEU A 134 -11.19 15.72 4.83
CA LEU A 134 -10.07 14.80 4.94
C LEU A 134 -9.44 14.55 3.56
N SER A 135 -10.26 14.46 2.50
CA SER A 135 -9.79 14.31 1.13
C SER A 135 -8.90 15.48 0.69
N GLU A 136 -9.30 16.72 0.98
CA GLU A 136 -8.50 17.91 0.66
C GLU A 136 -7.14 17.89 1.35
N VAL A 137 -7.10 17.51 2.62
CA VAL A 137 -5.86 17.42 3.38
C VAL A 137 -4.97 16.28 2.88
N LEU A 138 -5.54 15.14 2.51
CA LEU A 138 -4.79 14.02 1.96
C LEU A 138 -4.27 14.27 0.53
N ALA A 139 -4.89 15.18 -0.22
CA ALA A 139 -4.40 15.60 -1.53
C ALA A 139 -3.07 16.38 -1.46
N ALA A 140 -2.78 17.03 -0.31
CA ALA A 140 -1.52 17.73 -0.05
C ALA A 140 -1.01 17.39 1.37
N PRO A 141 -0.52 16.16 1.60
CA PRO A 141 -0.23 15.65 2.94
C PRO A 141 1.10 16.14 3.54
N ASP A 142 1.77 17.10 2.91
CA ASP A 142 3.02 17.66 3.41
C ASP A 142 2.78 18.29 4.79
N ASP A 143 3.70 18.26 5.68
CA ASP A 143 3.67 18.85 7.04
C ASP A 143 2.71 18.22 8.10
N LEU A 144 2.00 17.17 7.79
CA LEU A 144 1.15 16.50 8.78
C LEU A 144 1.96 15.55 9.67
N SER A 145 2.37 16.03 10.83
CA SER A 145 3.19 15.25 11.78
C SER A 145 2.39 14.59 12.90
N THR A 146 1.21 15.13 13.24
CA THR A 146 0.39 14.65 14.36
C THR A 146 -1.08 14.54 14.01
N ALA A 147 -1.81 13.66 14.71
CA ALA A 147 -3.27 13.55 14.58
C ALA A 147 -4.00 14.86 14.95
N ARG A 148 -3.40 15.67 15.84
CA ARG A 148 -3.93 16.98 16.18
C ARG A 148 -3.80 17.95 15.01
N ALA A 149 -2.62 18.04 14.39
CA ALA A 149 -2.42 18.88 13.21
C ALA A 149 -3.39 18.48 12.07
N LEU A 150 -3.56 17.17 11.83
CA LEU A 150 -4.53 16.67 10.85
C LEU A 150 -5.96 17.11 11.19
N ALA A 151 -6.36 17.05 12.45
CA ALA A 151 -7.69 17.49 12.89
C ALA A 151 -7.88 19.00 12.68
N ASP A 152 -6.89 19.81 13.06
CA ASP A 152 -6.94 21.26 12.97
C ASP A 152 -7.02 21.72 11.50
N VAL A 153 -6.18 21.14 10.60
CA VAL A 153 -6.20 21.45 9.15
C VAL A 153 -7.51 21.01 8.49
N ALA A 154 -8.04 19.83 8.87
CA ALA A 154 -9.33 19.34 8.36
C ALA A 154 -10.53 20.03 9.00
N CYS A 155 -10.34 20.99 9.90
CA CYS A 155 -11.41 21.65 10.67
C CYS A 155 -12.34 20.63 11.37
N LEU A 156 -11.75 19.59 11.98
CA LEU A 156 -12.44 18.52 12.68
C LEU A 156 -12.05 18.49 14.17
N SER A 157 -13.01 18.10 15.02
CA SER A 157 -12.63 17.72 16.39
C SER A 157 -11.81 16.42 16.39
N PRO A 158 -10.92 16.18 17.36
CA PRO A 158 -10.16 14.95 17.45
C PRO A 158 -11.02 13.68 17.50
N SER A 159 -12.18 13.72 18.13
CA SER A 159 -13.14 12.61 18.15
C SER A 159 -13.76 12.36 16.77
N ARG A 160 -14.15 13.42 16.07
CA ARG A 160 -14.71 13.30 14.73
C ARG A 160 -13.67 12.83 13.71
N LEU A 161 -12.43 13.33 13.80
CA LEU A 161 -11.34 12.82 12.97
C LEU A 161 -11.14 11.31 13.19
N ARG A 162 -11.10 10.86 14.46
CA ARG A 162 -10.94 9.44 14.76
C ARG A 162 -12.07 8.60 14.15
N GLU A 163 -13.31 9.05 14.29
CA GLU A 163 -14.47 8.37 13.73
C GLU A 163 -14.37 8.25 12.20
N ILE A 164 -14.09 9.36 11.52
CA ILE A 164 -13.98 9.41 10.05
C ILE A 164 -12.84 8.52 9.56
N VAL A 165 -11.63 8.67 10.11
CA VAL A 165 -10.45 7.91 9.69
C VAL A 165 -10.65 6.41 9.95
N SER A 166 -11.19 6.04 11.11
CA SER A 166 -11.47 4.63 11.41
C SER A 166 -12.54 4.05 10.50
N ARG A 167 -13.60 4.80 10.19
CA ARG A 167 -14.65 4.38 9.26
C ARG A 167 -14.13 4.26 7.82
N ASP A 168 -13.32 5.23 7.38
CA ASP A 168 -12.94 5.37 5.97
C ASP A 168 -11.69 4.57 5.61
N PHE A 169 -10.76 4.39 6.53
CA PHE A 169 -9.50 3.68 6.28
C PHE A 169 -9.28 2.46 7.17
N GLY A 170 -10.20 2.18 8.09
CA GLY A 170 -10.07 1.03 9.01
C GLY A 170 -8.98 1.18 10.07
N VAL A 171 -8.40 2.38 10.23
CA VAL A 171 -7.23 2.62 11.09
C VAL A 171 -7.40 3.84 11.97
N PRO A 172 -6.72 3.92 13.13
CA PRO A 172 -6.63 5.16 13.88
C PRO A 172 -5.85 6.24 13.12
N PRO A 173 -6.13 7.55 13.32
CA PRO A 173 -5.41 8.65 12.67
C PRO A 173 -3.88 8.58 12.78
N ALA A 174 -3.36 8.16 13.92
CA ALA A 174 -1.91 7.99 14.11
C ALA A 174 -1.31 6.94 13.16
N LYS A 175 -2.05 5.87 12.84
CA LYS A 175 -1.59 4.85 11.88
C LYS A 175 -1.61 5.35 10.45
N LEU A 176 -2.63 6.12 10.06
CA LEU A 176 -2.67 6.77 8.76
C LEU A 176 -1.47 7.70 8.58
N LEU A 177 -1.18 8.56 9.58
CA LEU A 177 -0.03 9.45 9.54
C LEU A 177 1.31 8.71 9.45
N GLN A 178 1.48 7.64 10.22
CA GLN A 178 2.68 6.79 10.14
C GLN A 178 2.85 6.18 8.74
N TRP A 179 1.75 5.80 8.08
CA TRP A 179 1.78 5.33 6.70
C TRP A 179 2.24 6.43 5.73
N LEU A 180 1.70 7.65 5.85
CA LEU A 180 2.13 8.80 5.06
C LEU A 180 3.61 9.15 5.27
N GLN A 181 4.09 9.08 6.51
CA GLN A 181 5.51 9.23 6.85
C GLN A 181 6.37 8.16 6.15
N LEU A 182 5.94 6.90 6.19
CA LEU A 182 6.64 5.82 5.49
C LEU A 182 6.70 6.05 3.98
N GLN A 183 5.61 6.48 3.38
CA GLN A 183 5.53 6.81 1.94
C GLN A 183 6.55 7.88 1.55
N ARG A 184 6.65 8.99 2.32
CA ARG A 184 7.65 10.04 2.07
C ARG A 184 9.08 9.50 2.15
N ALA A 185 9.37 8.73 3.20
CA ALA A 185 10.69 8.12 3.36
C ALA A 185 11.05 7.18 2.20
N VAL A 186 10.13 6.31 1.80
CA VAL A 186 10.36 5.37 0.67
C VAL A 186 10.58 6.14 -0.64
N ARG A 187 9.80 7.20 -0.91
CA ARG A 187 10.00 8.02 -2.11
C ARG A 187 11.36 8.70 -2.14
N THR A 188 11.81 9.27 -1.02
CA THR A 188 13.15 9.87 -0.92
C THR A 188 14.22 8.81 -1.18
N LEU A 189 14.08 7.63 -0.60
CA LEU A 189 15.03 6.54 -0.74
C LEU A 189 15.13 6.03 -2.19
N VAL A 190 13.98 5.80 -2.84
CA VAL A 190 13.91 5.33 -4.23
C VAL A 190 14.38 6.42 -5.21
N GLY A 191 14.18 7.71 -4.86
CA GLY A 191 14.69 8.86 -5.60
C GLY A 191 16.22 9.05 -5.48
N GLY A 192 16.94 8.15 -4.81
CA GLY A 192 18.39 8.19 -4.69
C GLY A 192 18.91 8.83 -3.39
N GLY A 193 18.03 9.22 -2.46
CA GLY A 193 18.43 9.69 -1.14
C GLY A 193 18.98 8.57 -0.26
N GLY A 194 19.83 8.91 0.69
CA GLY A 194 20.35 7.98 1.68
C GLY A 194 19.31 7.57 2.73
N LEU A 195 19.62 6.53 3.52
CA LEU A 195 18.73 6.09 4.62
C LEU A 195 18.49 7.19 5.66
N ALA A 196 19.49 8.06 5.90
CA ALA A 196 19.35 9.20 6.81
C ALA A 196 18.39 10.24 6.24
N ASP A 197 18.54 10.58 4.95
CA ASP A 197 17.68 11.54 4.25
C ASP A 197 16.25 11.04 4.21
N ALA A 198 16.05 9.75 3.90
CA ALA A 198 14.75 9.11 3.90
C ALA A 198 14.08 9.15 5.29
N ALA A 199 14.85 8.84 6.35
CA ALA A 199 14.33 8.92 7.71
C ALA A 199 13.92 10.36 8.08
N ALA A 200 14.74 11.35 7.74
CA ALA A 200 14.43 12.77 7.98
C ALA A 200 13.18 13.21 7.18
N ALA A 201 13.12 12.93 5.87
CA ALA A 201 11.99 13.26 5.03
C ALA A 201 10.67 12.62 5.50
N GLY A 202 10.73 11.41 6.04
CA GLY A 202 9.59 10.73 6.64
C GLY A 202 9.22 11.23 8.04
N GLY A 203 10.04 12.07 8.68
CA GLY A 203 9.82 12.49 10.06
C GLY A 203 10.09 11.40 11.10
N PHE A 204 10.96 10.44 10.77
CA PHE A 204 11.44 9.42 11.71
C PHE A 204 12.57 9.97 12.57
N ALA A 205 12.63 9.52 13.85
CA ALA A 205 13.66 9.99 14.78
C ALA A 205 15.09 9.67 14.31
N ASP A 206 15.26 8.52 13.65
CA ASP A 206 16.55 8.04 13.11
C ASP A 206 16.35 6.94 12.06
N GLN A 207 17.44 6.53 11.40
CA GLN A 207 17.46 5.43 10.42
C GLN A 207 16.95 4.11 10.99
N SER A 208 17.27 3.82 12.25
CA SER A 208 16.86 2.57 12.90
C SER A 208 15.35 2.53 13.12
N HIS A 209 14.75 3.67 13.47
CA HIS A 209 13.29 3.80 13.56
C HIS A 209 12.64 3.58 12.20
N PHE A 210 13.13 4.26 11.16
CA PHE A 210 12.65 4.04 9.77
C PHE A 210 12.77 2.58 9.35
N THR A 211 13.94 1.96 9.55
CA THR A 211 14.20 0.55 9.17
C THR A 211 13.23 -0.41 9.86
N ARG A 212 12.99 -0.24 11.16
CA ARG A 212 12.03 -1.06 11.92
C ARG A 212 10.60 -0.90 11.39
N ARG A 213 10.18 0.34 11.07
CA ARG A 213 8.84 0.61 10.53
C ARG A 213 8.67 0.02 9.14
N CYS A 214 9.66 0.17 8.27
CA CYS A 214 9.65 -0.43 6.94
C CYS A 214 9.49 -1.95 7.03
N ALA A 215 10.29 -2.63 7.83
CA ALA A 215 10.21 -4.07 8.03
C ALA A 215 8.85 -4.51 8.62
N GLN A 216 8.29 -3.72 9.53
CA GLN A 216 6.99 -4.01 10.15
C GLN A 216 5.82 -3.92 9.15
N TRP A 217 5.85 -2.96 8.22
CA TRP A 217 4.73 -2.63 7.35
C TRP A 217 4.86 -3.20 5.94
N LEU A 218 6.09 -3.41 5.47
CA LEU A 218 6.37 -3.93 4.12
C LEU A 218 6.96 -5.34 4.16
N GLY A 219 7.22 -5.88 5.36
CA GLY A 219 7.81 -7.21 5.53
C GLY A 219 9.30 -7.30 5.19
N VAL A 220 9.91 -6.20 4.71
CA VAL A 220 11.33 -6.13 4.31
C VAL A 220 12.00 -4.85 4.84
N THR A 221 13.30 -4.90 5.07
CA THR A 221 14.08 -3.70 5.42
C THR A 221 14.33 -2.84 4.18
N PRO A 222 14.58 -1.52 4.32
CA PRO A 222 14.89 -0.65 3.19
C PRO A 222 16.05 -1.14 2.33
N SER A 223 17.15 -1.56 2.96
CA SER A 223 18.35 -2.07 2.24
C SER A 223 18.06 -3.36 1.48
N ALA A 224 17.30 -4.28 2.08
CA ALA A 224 16.90 -5.51 1.41
C ALA A 224 15.97 -5.21 0.23
N GLY A 225 15.05 -4.26 0.36
CA GLY A 225 14.17 -3.80 -0.72
C GLY A 225 14.96 -3.21 -1.88
N LEU A 226 15.88 -2.27 -1.61
CA LEU A 226 16.72 -1.65 -2.64
C LEU A 226 17.61 -2.68 -3.38
N SER A 227 18.09 -3.70 -2.68
CA SER A 227 18.91 -4.75 -3.30
C SER A 227 18.11 -5.78 -4.09
N ALA A 228 16.81 -5.92 -3.77
CA ALA A 228 15.95 -6.94 -4.35
C ALA A 228 15.18 -6.48 -5.58
N PHE A 229 14.93 -5.16 -5.70
CA PHE A 229 14.01 -4.61 -6.70
C PHE A 229 14.65 -3.54 -7.58
N ALA A 230 14.31 -3.57 -8.88
CA ALA A 230 14.45 -2.42 -9.76
C ALA A 230 13.25 -1.48 -9.55
N PHE A 231 13.51 -0.17 -9.47
CA PHE A 231 12.46 0.83 -9.21
C PHE A 231 12.28 1.75 -10.40
N GLU A 232 11.01 2.04 -10.70
CA GLU A 232 10.58 3.07 -11.63
C GLU A 232 9.65 4.04 -10.90
N ILE A 233 9.98 5.33 -10.86
CA ILE A 233 9.10 6.36 -10.32
C ILE A 233 8.24 6.88 -11.46
N VAL A 234 6.93 6.77 -11.29
CA VAL A 234 5.93 7.25 -12.25
C VAL A 234 5.36 8.57 -11.73
N PRO A 235 5.41 9.65 -12.52
CA PRO A 235 4.88 10.96 -12.15
C PRO A 235 3.38 11.01 -11.86
#